data_662f0b020da58002151862ada9ff5d3a
#
_entry.id   662f0b020da58002151862ada9ff5d3a
#
_cell.length_a   1.000
_cell.length_b   1.000
_cell.length_c   1.000
_cell.angle_alpha   90.00
_cell.angle_beta   90.00
_cell.angle_gamma   90.00
#
_symmetry.space_group_name_H-M   'P 1'
#
loop_
_entity.id
_entity.type
_entity.pdbx_description
1 polymer ?
#
loop_
_entity_poly.entity_id
_entity_poly.type
_entity_poly.pdbx_seq_one_letter_code
_entity_poly.pdbx_strand_id
1 'polypeptide(L)'
;VYGNDRFVAVCEKDDSSRCPTAVSYDGITWFAGSMETGKWRDLAYNQGLFVALHPLSDIVAYSRDGYSWTSKVSPDAKDWTGIAADNGVWVGVAEDSNEFLRIATGAKAEAIAIVASNRIQSFVISNPGSYYDSAFLPAITVFDPKSTLDVTTRASVNNGVLGWPTYTSRGTGYFSATATILGDGFAEQLQITDTL
;
A
#
# COMPACT_ATOMS: atom_id res chain seq x y z
N VAL A 1 -2.85 -10.25 -15.34
CA VAL A 1 -1.57 -10.16 -14.63
C VAL A 1 -1.49 -11.25 -13.56
N TYR A 2 -0.28 -11.80 -13.31
CA TYR A 2 -0.01 -12.71 -12.19
C TYR A 2 0.78 -11.98 -11.10
N GLY A 3 0.39 -12.15 -9.86
CA GLY A 3 1.07 -11.60 -8.69
C GLY A 3 0.43 -12.08 -7.40
N ASN A 4 1.18 -12.14 -6.32
CA ASN A 4 0.70 -12.59 -5.01
C ASN A 4 -0.02 -13.95 -5.07
N ASP A 5 0.60 -14.92 -5.80
CA ASP A 5 0.14 -16.29 -6.02
C ASP A 5 -1.26 -16.43 -6.67
N ARG A 6 -1.64 -15.44 -7.51
CA ARG A 6 -2.91 -15.46 -8.23
C ARG A 6 -2.86 -14.72 -9.55
N PHE A 7 -3.74 -15.10 -10.45
CA PHE A 7 -4.05 -14.34 -11.65
C PHE A 7 -5.17 -13.34 -11.34
N VAL A 8 -5.02 -12.13 -11.84
CA VAL A 8 -6.05 -11.09 -11.76
C VAL A 8 -6.29 -10.57 -13.18
N ALA A 9 -7.55 -10.45 -13.55
CA ALA A 9 -7.99 -9.91 -14.82
C ALA A 9 -8.98 -8.77 -14.61
N VAL A 10 -8.94 -7.78 -15.50
CA VAL A 10 -9.90 -6.68 -15.56
C VAL A 10 -10.63 -6.71 -16.88
N CYS A 11 -11.81 -6.08 -16.94
CA CYS A 11 -12.67 -6.06 -18.12
C CYS A 11 -12.85 -4.63 -18.63
N GLU A 12 -12.62 -4.44 -19.93
CA GLU A 12 -12.83 -3.14 -20.61
C GLU A 12 -14.32 -2.85 -20.90
N LYS A 13 -15.21 -3.81 -20.68
CA LYS A 13 -16.59 -3.66 -21.05
C LYS A 13 -17.41 -3.01 -19.94
N ASP A 14 -18.05 -1.91 -20.27
CA ASP A 14 -19.03 -1.23 -19.43
C ASP A 14 -20.39 -1.95 -19.52
N ASP A 15 -20.51 -3.04 -18.77
CA ASP A 15 -21.74 -3.82 -18.67
C ASP A 15 -22.04 -4.03 -17.18
N SER A 16 -23.03 -3.34 -16.69
CA SER A 16 -23.46 -3.38 -15.27
C SER A 16 -23.87 -4.77 -14.79
N SER A 17 -24.02 -5.74 -15.68
CA SER A 17 -24.33 -7.14 -15.38
C SER A 17 -23.09 -8.02 -15.16
N ARG A 18 -21.88 -7.49 -15.37
CA ARG A 18 -20.64 -8.26 -15.28
C ARG A 18 -19.68 -7.68 -14.26
N CYS A 19 -18.97 -8.56 -13.57
CA CYS A 19 -17.90 -8.17 -12.65
C CYS A 19 -16.72 -7.57 -13.44
N PRO A 20 -16.27 -6.35 -13.12
CA PRO A 20 -15.17 -5.70 -13.82
C PRO A 20 -13.81 -6.36 -13.54
N THR A 21 -13.71 -7.21 -12.52
CA THR A 21 -12.49 -7.94 -12.18
C THR A 21 -12.78 -9.41 -11.84
N ALA A 22 -11.81 -10.27 -12.11
CA ALA A 22 -11.84 -11.68 -11.75
C ALA A 22 -10.47 -12.16 -11.25
N VAL A 23 -10.48 -13.10 -10.32
CA VAL A 23 -9.29 -13.68 -9.68
C VAL A 23 -9.29 -15.18 -9.86
N SER A 24 -8.13 -15.74 -10.17
CA SER A 24 -7.92 -17.19 -10.26
C SER A 24 -6.61 -17.61 -9.60
N TYR A 25 -6.59 -18.78 -8.94
CA TYR A 25 -5.38 -19.37 -8.36
C TYR A 25 -4.73 -20.43 -9.28
N ASP A 26 -5.50 -20.96 -10.23
CA ASP A 26 -5.10 -22.05 -11.12
C ASP A 26 -5.13 -21.67 -12.62
N GLY A 27 -5.61 -20.46 -12.94
CA GLY A 27 -5.80 -19.98 -14.31
C GLY A 27 -7.02 -20.59 -15.02
N ILE A 28 -7.78 -21.45 -14.35
CA ILE A 28 -8.93 -22.19 -14.91
C ILE A 28 -10.23 -21.76 -14.23
N THR A 29 -10.24 -21.78 -12.90
CA THR A 29 -11.40 -21.39 -12.09
C THR A 29 -11.29 -19.92 -11.70
N TRP A 30 -12.28 -19.13 -12.08
CA TRP A 30 -12.28 -17.68 -11.87
C TRP A 30 -13.40 -17.25 -10.92
N PHE A 31 -13.06 -16.38 -9.99
CA PHE A 31 -13.96 -15.80 -9.00
C PHE A 31 -14.11 -14.30 -9.26
N ALA A 32 -15.33 -13.80 -9.15
CA ALA A 32 -15.62 -12.38 -9.31
C ALA A 32 -15.07 -11.57 -8.14
N GLY A 33 -14.44 -10.43 -8.42
CA GLY A 33 -14.03 -9.45 -7.43
C GLY A 33 -15.04 -8.30 -7.29
N SER A 34 -14.81 -7.43 -6.32
CA SER A 34 -15.64 -6.25 -6.04
C SER A 34 -14.91 -4.96 -6.45
N MET A 35 -14.80 -4.73 -7.73
CA MET A 35 -14.29 -3.49 -8.29
C MET A 35 -15.47 -2.59 -8.69
N GLU A 36 -15.28 -1.27 -8.62
CA GLU A 36 -16.24 -0.31 -9.12
C GLU A 36 -16.58 -0.59 -10.61
N THR A 37 -17.87 -0.49 -10.95
CA THR A 37 -18.32 -0.70 -12.33
C THR A 37 -17.71 0.33 -13.25
N GLY A 38 -17.20 -0.10 -14.40
CA GLY A 38 -16.56 0.77 -15.37
C GLY A 38 -15.71 -0.01 -16.37
N LYS A 39 -15.06 0.74 -17.23
CA LYS A 39 -14.12 0.19 -18.21
C LYS A 39 -12.73 0.17 -17.59
N TRP A 40 -12.21 -1.00 -17.33
CA TRP A 40 -10.83 -1.16 -16.83
C TRP A 40 -9.99 -1.76 -17.95
N ARG A 41 -9.02 -0.98 -18.44
CA ARG A 41 -8.29 -1.34 -19.68
C ARG A 41 -7.06 -2.16 -19.42
N ASP A 42 -6.25 -1.77 -18.44
CA ASP A 42 -5.00 -2.45 -18.15
C ASP A 42 -4.72 -2.47 -16.66
N LEU A 43 -3.90 -3.43 -16.23
CA LEU A 43 -3.48 -3.56 -14.86
C LEU A 43 -2.04 -4.09 -14.75
N ALA A 44 -1.30 -3.62 -13.76
CA ALA A 44 0.03 -4.09 -13.43
C ALA A 44 0.14 -4.47 -11.96
N TYR A 45 1.05 -5.40 -11.66
CA TYR A 45 1.36 -5.85 -10.30
C TYR A 45 2.81 -5.56 -9.95
N ASN A 46 3.03 -5.01 -8.76
CA ASN A 46 4.35 -4.84 -8.19
C ASN A 46 4.27 -4.77 -6.66
N GLN A 47 5.25 -5.33 -5.97
CA GLN A 47 5.41 -5.26 -4.50
C GLN A 47 4.13 -5.49 -3.69
N GLY A 48 3.32 -6.49 -4.05
CA GLY A 48 2.11 -6.86 -3.32
C GLY A 48 0.87 -6.02 -3.68
N LEU A 49 0.94 -5.16 -4.71
CA LEU A 49 -0.15 -4.29 -5.11
C LEU A 49 -0.47 -4.45 -6.60
N PHE A 50 -1.73 -4.67 -6.90
CA PHE A 50 -2.32 -4.55 -8.22
C PHE A 50 -2.82 -3.12 -8.42
N VAL A 51 -2.53 -2.52 -9.56
CA VAL A 51 -3.03 -1.20 -9.96
C VAL A 51 -3.67 -1.29 -11.33
N ALA A 52 -4.90 -0.80 -11.47
CA ALA A 52 -5.67 -0.80 -12.71
C ALA A 52 -6.01 0.61 -13.15
N LEU A 53 -5.98 0.82 -14.46
CA LEU A 53 -6.31 2.09 -15.10
C LEU A 53 -7.70 2.05 -15.75
N HIS A 54 -8.44 3.14 -15.55
CA HIS A 54 -9.71 3.40 -16.22
C HIS A 54 -9.48 4.35 -17.39
N PRO A 55 -9.78 3.97 -18.65
CA PRO A 55 -9.67 4.86 -19.82
C PRO A 55 -10.70 5.99 -19.74
N LEU A 56 -10.36 7.14 -20.28
CA LEU A 56 -11.23 8.33 -20.34
C LEU A 56 -11.76 8.78 -18.95
N SER A 57 -10.97 8.53 -17.90
CA SER A 57 -11.34 8.87 -16.54
C SER A 57 -10.13 9.30 -15.74
N ASP A 58 -10.37 10.03 -14.67
CA ASP A 58 -9.41 10.38 -13.63
C ASP A 58 -9.31 9.32 -12.52
N ILE A 59 -9.88 8.11 -12.73
CA ILE A 59 -9.92 7.07 -11.72
C ILE A 59 -8.82 6.04 -11.95
N VAL A 60 -8.10 5.74 -10.87
CA VAL A 60 -7.17 4.62 -10.74
C VAL A 60 -7.66 3.73 -9.61
N ALA A 61 -7.66 2.42 -9.80
CA ALA A 61 -7.99 1.48 -8.73
C ALA A 61 -6.78 0.64 -8.33
N TYR A 62 -6.72 0.27 -7.06
CA TYR A 62 -5.68 -0.60 -6.54
C TYR A 62 -6.24 -1.67 -5.61
N SER A 63 -5.54 -2.81 -5.53
CA SER A 63 -5.92 -3.96 -4.71
C SER A 63 -4.68 -4.75 -4.27
N ARG A 64 -4.72 -5.36 -3.08
CA ARG A 64 -3.70 -6.30 -2.61
C ARG A 64 -4.06 -7.75 -2.92
N ASP A 65 -5.35 -8.04 -2.97
CA ASP A 65 -5.89 -9.39 -3.11
C ASP A 65 -6.55 -9.66 -4.47
N GLY A 66 -6.71 -8.64 -5.30
CA GLY A 66 -7.42 -8.70 -6.57
C GLY A 66 -8.94 -8.81 -6.45
N TYR A 67 -9.46 -9.01 -5.23
CA TYR A 67 -10.88 -9.10 -4.95
C TYR A 67 -11.48 -7.77 -4.52
N SER A 68 -10.84 -7.14 -3.53
CA SER A 68 -11.29 -5.87 -2.93
C SER A 68 -10.48 -4.74 -3.51
N TRP A 69 -11.15 -3.78 -4.14
CA TRP A 69 -10.51 -2.67 -4.83
C TRP A 69 -10.88 -1.33 -4.20
N THR A 70 -9.92 -0.43 -4.19
CA THR A 70 -10.09 0.95 -3.75
C THR A 70 -9.77 1.88 -4.91
N SER A 71 -10.66 2.83 -5.20
CA SER A 71 -10.48 3.82 -6.25
C SER A 71 -9.84 5.09 -5.70
N LYS A 72 -8.98 5.72 -6.51
CA LYS A 72 -8.41 7.05 -6.29
C LYS A 72 -8.53 7.90 -7.54
N VAL A 73 -8.60 9.21 -7.32
CA VAL A 73 -8.63 10.20 -8.39
C VAL A 73 -7.19 10.53 -8.80
N SER A 74 -6.89 10.46 -10.10
CA SER A 74 -5.68 10.98 -10.70
C SER A 74 -5.83 12.50 -10.96
N PRO A 75 -4.72 13.23 -11.19
CA PRO A 75 -4.81 14.67 -11.44
C PRO A 75 -5.68 15.03 -12.63
N ASP A 76 -5.63 14.23 -13.69
CA ASP A 76 -6.37 14.49 -14.94
C ASP A 76 -7.02 13.22 -15.51
N ALA A 77 -8.17 13.40 -16.14
CA ALA A 77 -8.82 12.38 -16.94
C ALA A 77 -8.16 12.30 -18.31
N LYS A 78 -7.64 11.13 -18.67
CA LYS A 78 -7.01 10.85 -19.96
C LYS A 78 -7.39 9.48 -20.49
N ASP A 79 -7.18 9.24 -21.77
CA ASP A 79 -7.37 7.91 -22.34
C ASP A 79 -6.17 7.00 -22.02
N TRP A 80 -6.13 6.54 -20.77
CA TRP A 80 -5.07 5.65 -20.30
C TRP A 80 -5.13 4.30 -21.03
N THR A 81 -4.05 3.94 -21.72
CA THR A 81 -4.01 2.77 -22.59
C THR A 81 -3.14 1.63 -22.07
N GLY A 82 -2.17 1.92 -21.23
CA GLY A 82 -1.28 0.89 -20.71
C GLY A 82 -0.61 1.30 -19.41
N ILE A 83 -0.23 0.29 -18.61
CA ILE A 83 0.52 0.47 -17.36
C ILE A 83 1.62 -0.57 -17.24
N ALA A 84 2.78 -0.14 -16.79
CA ALA A 84 3.89 -1.01 -16.40
C ALA A 84 4.35 -0.68 -14.99
N ALA A 85 4.98 -1.66 -14.32
CA ALA A 85 5.39 -1.47 -12.93
C ALA A 85 6.71 -2.14 -12.61
N ASP A 86 7.56 -1.44 -11.87
CA ASP A 86 8.79 -1.96 -11.27
C ASP A 86 9.20 -1.14 -10.05
N ASN A 87 9.89 -1.77 -9.07
CA ASN A 87 10.45 -1.13 -7.87
C ASN A 87 9.48 -0.21 -7.09
N GLY A 88 8.21 -0.61 -6.96
CA GLY A 88 7.19 0.18 -6.23
C GLY A 88 6.72 1.42 -7.00
N VAL A 89 6.99 1.49 -8.29
CA VAL A 89 6.51 2.54 -9.19
C VAL A 89 5.70 1.91 -10.31
N TRP A 90 4.57 2.50 -10.63
CA TRP A 90 3.76 2.22 -11.82
C TRP A 90 3.81 3.43 -12.73
N VAL A 91 3.93 3.18 -14.02
CA VAL A 91 3.90 4.21 -15.05
C VAL A 91 2.77 3.89 -16.03
N GLY A 92 1.81 4.79 -16.14
CA GLY A 92 0.72 4.73 -17.11
C GLY A 92 0.99 5.64 -18.30
N VAL A 93 0.55 5.21 -19.49
CA VAL A 93 0.61 5.98 -20.74
C VAL A 93 -0.79 6.19 -21.27
N ALA A 94 -1.01 7.35 -21.93
CA ALA A 94 -2.28 7.70 -22.57
C ALA A 94 -2.09 7.84 -24.07
N GLU A 95 -3.16 7.57 -24.83
CA GLU A 95 -3.17 7.72 -26.29
C GLU A 95 -3.28 9.18 -26.71
N ASP A 96 -3.98 9.99 -25.94
CA ASP A 96 -4.34 11.37 -26.24
C ASP A 96 -3.39 12.42 -25.63
N SER A 97 -2.29 11.99 -25.02
CA SER A 97 -1.39 12.88 -24.28
C SER A 97 0.07 12.44 -24.38
N ASN A 98 0.99 13.40 -24.24
CA ASN A 98 2.41 13.16 -24.07
C ASN A 98 2.82 13.02 -22.57
N GLU A 99 1.86 13.07 -21.67
CA GLU A 99 2.10 12.98 -20.23
C GLU A 99 2.05 11.53 -19.77
N PHE A 100 2.76 11.27 -18.68
CA PHE A 100 2.82 9.97 -18.03
C PHE A 100 2.17 10.04 -16.65
N LEU A 101 1.31 9.08 -16.36
CA LEU A 101 0.84 8.85 -15.02
C LEU A 101 1.93 8.14 -14.21
N ARG A 102 2.36 8.73 -13.11
CA ARG A 102 3.26 8.09 -12.17
C ARG A 102 2.52 7.78 -10.87
N ILE A 103 2.53 6.50 -10.51
CA ILE A 103 1.98 6.00 -9.26
C ILE A 103 3.13 5.38 -8.48
N ALA A 104 3.28 5.73 -7.22
CA ALA A 104 4.33 5.17 -6.37
C ALA A 104 3.78 4.75 -5.02
N THR A 105 4.32 3.67 -4.48
CA THR A 105 4.09 3.29 -3.10
C THR A 105 5.11 3.94 -2.19
N GLY A 106 4.70 4.19 -0.95
CA GLY A 106 5.61 4.64 0.09
C GLY A 106 6.61 3.55 0.51
N ALA A 107 7.73 3.96 1.05
CA ALA A 107 8.66 3.05 1.72
C ALA A 107 8.12 2.66 3.10
N LYS A 108 8.25 1.38 3.46
CA LYS A 108 7.90 0.90 4.81
C LYS A 108 8.89 1.45 5.83
N ALA A 109 8.39 1.96 6.94
CA ALA A 109 9.23 2.37 8.05
C ALA A 109 9.79 1.16 8.82
N GLU A 110 11.01 1.32 9.34
CA GLU A 110 11.68 0.33 10.16
C GLU A 110 12.21 0.98 11.44
N ALA A 111 12.08 0.27 12.55
CA ALA A 111 12.58 0.72 13.84
C ALA A 111 13.25 -0.42 14.61
N ILE A 112 14.26 -0.06 15.39
CA ILE A 112 14.96 -0.97 16.30
C ILE A 112 14.63 -0.55 17.73
N ALA A 113 14.14 -1.48 18.53
CA ALA A 113 13.92 -1.26 19.95
C ALA A 113 15.25 -1.38 20.73
N ILE A 114 15.56 -0.39 21.54
CA ILE A 114 16.74 -0.39 22.42
C ILE A 114 16.28 -0.76 23.83
N VAL A 115 16.80 -1.87 24.33
CA VAL A 115 16.52 -2.38 25.69
C VAL A 115 17.64 -1.99 26.63
N ALA A 116 17.28 -1.41 27.77
CA ALA A 116 18.20 -1.18 28.89
C ALA A 116 17.46 -1.36 30.21
N SER A 117 18.13 -1.96 31.20
CA SER A 117 17.54 -2.24 32.54
C SER A 117 16.21 -2.98 32.47
N ASN A 118 16.10 -3.95 31.54
CA ASN A 118 14.92 -4.79 31.28
C ASN A 118 13.68 -4.00 30.87
N ARG A 119 13.86 -2.84 30.25
CA ARG A 119 12.79 -1.98 29.72
C ARG A 119 13.14 -1.44 28.35
N ILE A 120 12.14 -1.07 27.58
CA ILE A 120 12.37 -0.33 26.34
C ILE A 120 12.84 1.09 26.68
N GLN A 121 14.09 1.36 26.34
CA GLN A 121 14.71 2.67 26.60
C GLN A 121 14.37 3.68 25.51
N SER A 122 14.51 3.25 24.28
CA SER A 122 14.24 4.09 23.09
C SER A 122 13.99 3.24 21.86
N PHE A 123 13.58 3.89 20.79
CA PHE A 123 13.62 3.33 19.44
C PHE A 123 14.60 4.10 18.58
N VAL A 124 15.28 3.41 17.69
CA VAL A 124 16.02 4.02 16.59
C VAL A 124 15.21 3.77 15.31
N ILE A 125 14.78 4.81 14.65
CA ILE A 125 14.15 4.73 13.35
C ILE A 125 15.27 4.54 12.33
N SER A 126 15.42 3.31 11.82
CA SER A 126 16.45 2.97 10.82
C SER A 126 16.02 3.38 9.40
N ASN A 127 14.73 3.33 9.14
CA ASN A 127 14.10 3.85 7.94
C ASN A 127 12.78 4.55 8.36
N PRO A 128 12.63 5.86 8.14
CA PRO A 128 11.40 6.56 8.52
C PRO A 128 10.20 6.24 7.61
N GLY A 129 10.45 5.52 6.51
CA GLY A 129 9.44 5.24 5.51
C GLY A 129 8.96 6.52 4.79
N SER A 130 7.85 6.40 4.08
CA SER A 130 7.23 7.54 3.42
C SER A 130 5.74 7.33 3.23
N TYR A 131 5.01 8.44 3.04
CA TYR A 131 3.57 8.47 2.78
C TYR A 131 2.69 7.88 3.89
N TYR A 132 3.09 7.99 5.14
CA TYR A 132 2.21 7.72 6.28
C TYR A 132 1.20 8.85 6.47
N ASP A 133 -0.04 8.47 6.78
CA ASP A 133 -1.09 9.44 7.07
C ASP A 133 -1.09 9.82 8.56
N SER A 134 -1.10 11.11 8.85
CA SER A 134 -1.20 11.63 10.22
C SER A 134 -2.58 11.40 10.86
N ALA A 135 -3.61 11.14 10.06
CA ALA A 135 -4.94 10.78 10.56
C ALA A 135 -5.03 9.30 10.94
N PHE A 136 -4.21 8.42 10.33
CA PHE A 136 -4.16 6.99 10.57
C PHE A 136 -2.74 6.57 10.99
N LEU A 137 -2.40 6.87 12.24
CA LEU A 137 -1.07 6.60 12.76
C LEU A 137 -0.76 5.10 12.77
N PRO A 138 0.42 4.67 12.30
CA PRO A 138 0.83 3.28 12.38
C PRO A 138 1.00 2.83 13.83
N ALA A 139 0.65 1.58 14.11
CA ALA A 139 0.93 0.98 15.41
C ALA A 139 2.36 0.45 15.46
N ILE A 140 3.05 0.67 16.57
CA ILE A 140 4.37 0.08 16.83
C ILE A 140 4.18 -0.99 17.88
N THR A 141 4.37 -2.25 17.52
CA THR A 141 4.34 -3.38 18.42
C THR A 141 5.76 -3.80 18.76
N VAL A 142 5.98 -4.18 20.00
CA VAL A 142 7.26 -4.69 20.47
C VAL A 142 7.04 -6.07 21.05
N PHE A 143 7.80 -7.03 20.56
CA PHE A 143 7.71 -8.40 21.00
C PHE A 143 9.01 -8.86 21.67
N ASP A 144 8.89 -9.38 22.88
CA ASP A 144 9.89 -10.18 23.58
C ASP A 144 9.15 -11.28 24.33
N PRO A 145 9.45 -12.58 24.10
CA PRO A 145 8.74 -13.68 24.75
C PRO A 145 8.92 -13.74 26.29
N LYS A 146 9.82 -12.94 26.83
CA LYS A 146 10.10 -12.85 28.27
C LYS A 146 9.53 -11.59 28.92
N SER A 147 8.89 -10.71 28.14
CA SER A 147 8.28 -9.50 28.72
C SER A 147 7.16 -9.86 29.69
N THR A 148 7.08 -9.13 30.79
CA THR A 148 6.05 -9.32 31.82
C THR A 148 5.00 -8.22 31.83
N LEU A 149 5.31 -7.09 31.20
CA LEU A 149 4.39 -5.97 30.97
C LEU A 149 4.75 -5.32 29.64
N ASP A 150 3.78 -5.21 28.74
CA ASP A 150 3.99 -4.67 27.42
C ASP A 150 4.31 -3.18 27.42
N VAL A 151 5.15 -2.79 26.47
CA VAL A 151 5.36 -1.38 26.15
C VAL A 151 4.13 -0.84 25.41
N THR A 152 3.71 0.36 25.79
CA THR A 152 2.67 1.07 25.06
C THR A 152 3.28 2.29 24.39
N THR A 153 3.20 2.36 23.08
CA THR A 153 3.77 3.43 22.27
C THR A 153 2.69 4.12 21.46
N ARG A 154 2.98 5.35 21.06
CA ARG A 154 2.19 6.09 20.08
C ARG A 154 3.13 6.57 18.99
N ALA A 155 2.84 6.21 17.76
CA ALA A 155 3.55 6.72 16.60
C ALA A 155 3.29 8.22 16.40
N SER A 156 4.21 8.90 15.74
CA SER A 156 4.01 10.24 15.18
C SER A 156 4.31 10.21 13.69
N VAL A 157 3.64 11.04 12.91
CA VAL A 157 3.87 11.17 11.47
C VAL A 157 4.02 12.65 11.15
N ASN A 158 5.11 13.00 10.48
CA ASN A 158 5.39 14.35 10.00
C ASN A 158 5.68 14.29 8.50
N ASN A 159 4.94 15.05 7.70
CA ASN A 159 5.11 15.10 6.25
C ASN A 159 5.19 13.71 5.58
N GLY A 160 4.34 12.77 6.03
CA GLY A 160 4.28 11.43 5.48
C GLY A 160 5.41 10.48 5.92
N VAL A 161 6.28 10.86 6.84
CA VAL A 161 7.33 9.99 7.39
C VAL A 161 7.12 9.71 8.86
N LEU A 162 7.53 8.52 9.32
CA LEU A 162 7.46 8.14 10.71
C LEU A 162 8.44 8.98 11.54
N GLY A 163 7.91 9.68 12.53
CA GLY A 163 8.69 10.39 13.52
C GLY A 163 8.96 9.58 14.77
N TRP A 164 9.62 10.18 15.74
CA TRP A 164 9.95 9.52 17.02
C TRP A 164 8.68 9.12 17.76
N PRO A 165 8.57 7.83 18.18
CA PRO A 165 7.45 7.39 18.97
C PRO A 165 7.52 7.94 20.41
N THR A 166 6.36 8.19 20.97
CA THR A 166 6.20 8.52 22.39
C THR A 166 5.76 7.30 23.18
N TYR A 167 6.07 7.27 24.46
CA TYR A 167 5.71 6.16 25.35
C TYR A 167 4.66 6.60 26.36
N THR A 168 3.66 5.76 26.57
CA THR A 168 2.79 5.82 27.75
C THR A 168 3.20 4.81 28.81
N SER A 169 3.85 3.71 28.39
CA SER A 169 4.51 2.71 29.27
C SER A 169 5.77 2.20 28.59
N ARG A 170 6.83 1.97 29.36
CA ARG A 170 8.08 1.38 28.86
C ARG A 170 8.14 -0.13 29.00
N GLY A 171 7.10 -0.74 29.54
CA GLY A 171 7.04 -2.18 29.81
C GLY A 171 8.12 -2.65 30.80
N THR A 172 8.16 -3.94 31.04
CA THR A 172 9.17 -4.60 31.91
C THR A 172 9.46 -6.02 31.43
N GLY A 173 10.62 -6.55 31.82
CA GLY A 173 11.00 -7.93 31.49
C GLY A 173 11.62 -8.12 30.12
N TYR A 174 11.95 -7.04 29.43
CA TYR A 174 12.60 -7.11 28.11
C TYR A 174 14.09 -7.46 28.25
N PHE A 175 14.54 -8.43 27.45
CA PHE A 175 15.94 -8.81 27.34
C PHE A 175 16.48 -8.54 25.94
N SER A 176 15.68 -8.89 24.92
CA SER A 176 15.90 -8.51 23.52
C SER A 176 14.53 -8.25 22.94
N ALA A 177 14.35 -7.16 22.22
CA ALA A 177 13.03 -6.83 21.69
C ALA A 177 13.09 -6.55 20.20
N THR A 178 12.13 -7.11 19.47
CA THR A 178 11.90 -6.79 18.07
C THR A 178 10.75 -5.80 17.96
N ALA A 179 11.01 -4.66 17.34
CA ALA A 179 9.98 -3.68 17.01
C ALA A 179 9.40 -3.98 15.63
N THR A 180 8.07 -4.01 15.52
CA THR A 180 7.35 -4.14 14.25
C THR A 180 6.41 -2.97 14.09
N ILE A 181 6.48 -2.29 12.95
CA ILE A 181 5.57 -1.21 12.60
C ILE A 181 4.43 -1.83 11.81
N LEU A 182 3.25 -1.78 12.41
CA LEU A 182 1.99 -2.24 11.82
C LEU A 182 1.23 -1.01 11.29
N GLY A 183 0.87 -1.07 10.06
CA GLY A 183 0.33 0.05 9.31
C GLY A 183 1.31 0.35 8.20
N ASP A 184 0.77 0.36 7.05
CA ASP A 184 1.57 0.55 5.87
C ASP A 184 1.43 2.01 5.43
N GLY A 185 2.49 2.75 5.51
CA GLY A 185 2.70 3.93 4.69
C GLY A 185 2.52 3.61 3.21
N PHE A 186 2.18 2.39 2.95
CA PHE A 186 2.22 1.69 1.67
C PHE A 186 0.88 1.61 0.94
N ALA A 187 -0.27 1.55 1.63
CA ALA A 187 -1.54 1.21 0.97
C ALA A 187 -2.51 2.37 0.82
N GLU A 188 -2.45 3.36 1.68
CA GLU A 188 -3.44 4.42 1.66
C GLU A 188 -2.97 5.68 0.90
N GLN A 189 -1.70 5.71 0.49
CA GLN A 189 -1.14 6.88 -0.20
C GLN A 189 -0.41 6.50 -1.49
N LEU A 190 -1.19 6.03 -2.43
CA LEU A 190 -0.79 6.04 -3.82
C LEU A 190 -0.59 7.51 -4.23
N GLN A 191 0.65 7.92 -4.47
CA GLN A 191 0.94 9.20 -5.07
C GLN A 191 0.73 9.07 -6.58
N ILE A 192 -0.20 9.83 -7.10
CA ILE A 192 -0.49 9.90 -8.51
C ILE A 192 -0.05 11.28 -8.97
N THR A 193 0.94 11.33 -9.85
CA THR A 193 1.45 12.58 -10.41
C THR A 193 1.52 12.46 -11.92
N ASP A 194 1.13 13.52 -12.62
CA ASP A 194 1.45 13.68 -14.01
C ASP A 194 2.86 14.24 -14.11
N THR A 195 3.66 13.68 -14.99
CA THR A 195 4.98 14.19 -15.33
C THR A 195 5.07 14.40 -16.83
N LEU A 196 5.62 15.55 -17.18
CA LEU A 196 6.05 15.84 -18.56
C LEU A 196 7.36 15.12 -18.86
#